data_07cff98472198f94778a9a7f2d3641f8
#
_entry.id   07cff98472198f94778a9a7f2d3641f8
#
_cell.length_a   1.000
_cell.length_b   1.000
_cell.length_c   1.000
_cell.angle_alpha   90.00
_cell.angle_beta   90.00
_cell.angle_gamma   90.00
#
_symmetry.space_group_name_H-M   'P 1'
#
loop_
_entity.id
_entity.type
_entity.pdbx_description
1 polymer ?
#
loop_
_entity_poly.entity_id
_entity_poly.type
_entity_poly.pdbx_seq_one_letter_code
_entity_poly.pdbx_strand_id
1 'polypeptide(L)'
;MNTAVLAIDIGASSGRHMLGKLENGKLTLEEIYRFPNGTVKKNGRLCWNHQALWAHILAGMKKCAELGQIPASVGVDTWGVDYVLVDEDGRMLSDGVAYRDDRTQAVLGLLPDDELYRRTGIAKQPFNTVYQLMTEPKERLQKAHRLLFTPDHFHYLLSGKMVNEYTIASTGALVNPVTRTWDAQVLRMASVPESLFPEAPKMPGTVLGRLRPEVAAEVGFDCSVILPASHDTGSAYMAVPARDDQAAYLSSGTWSLLGTELDWPVVTEKARLAGFTNEGGYQGKIRLLRNIMGLWMMQCIRRELNERYSFAEMAELALQGAAYPYTVDAMDNRFLAPANMTAEIKAALREAGKPEPSDLPELLACVNRSLARCYADGIRELGALTGKHYTSLNIVGGGCNNRVLNQWTADATGLPVFAGPGEGTALGNAVAQLIALGELKDLAHARQRIRADFELKTFMPKES
;
A
#
# COMPACT_ATOMS: atom_id res chain seq x y z
N MET A 1 16.01 -23.58 -14.07
CA MET A 1 16.33 -22.29 -14.73
C MET A 1 16.57 -21.27 -13.63
N ASN A 2 17.44 -20.33 -13.84
CA ASN A 2 17.73 -19.27 -12.87
C ASN A 2 17.16 -17.99 -13.45
N THR A 3 15.99 -17.57 -12.98
CA THR A 3 15.32 -16.35 -13.45
C THR A 3 15.35 -15.29 -12.39
N ALA A 4 15.84 -14.11 -12.72
CA ALA A 4 15.81 -12.92 -11.88
C ALA A 4 14.81 -11.90 -12.44
N VAL A 5 14.07 -11.23 -11.58
CA VAL A 5 13.16 -10.14 -11.92
C VAL A 5 13.42 -8.95 -11.01
N LEU A 6 13.27 -7.74 -11.52
CA LEU A 6 13.49 -6.52 -10.75
C LEU A 6 12.16 -5.95 -10.25
N ALA A 7 11.97 -5.97 -8.95
CA ALA A 7 10.87 -5.28 -8.27
C ALA A 7 11.34 -3.91 -7.79
N ILE A 8 10.69 -2.84 -8.25
CA ILE A 8 10.93 -1.46 -7.82
C ILE A 8 9.75 -1.04 -6.96
N ASP A 9 9.97 -1.03 -5.65
CA ASP A 9 8.98 -0.66 -4.63
C ASP A 9 9.27 0.76 -4.15
N ILE A 10 8.36 1.69 -4.42
CA ILE A 10 8.49 3.11 -4.07
C ILE A 10 7.42 3.48 -3.06
N GLY A 11 7.77 3.52 -1.79
CA GLY A 11 6.91 4.03 -0.73
C GLY A 11 7.00 5.55 -0.57
N ALA A 12 6.13 6.12 0.26
CA ALA A 12 6.05 7.56 0.50
C ALA A 12 7.30 8.17 1.18
N SER A 13 8.16 7.37 1.81
CA SER A 13 9.36 7.83 2.52
C SER A 13 10.67 7.28 1.97
N SER A 14 10.64 6.21 1.22
CA SER A 14 11.83 5.58 0.61
C SER A 14 11.42 4.67 -0.53
N GLY A 15 12.32 4.46 -1.48
CA GLY A 15 12.18 3.45 -2.52
C GLY A 15 13.33 2.47 -2.50
N ARG A 16 13.12 1.29 -3.08
CA ARG A 16 14.12 0.22 -3.16
C ARG A 16 13.97 -0.59 -4.44
N HIS A 17 15.08 -1.11 -4.91
CA HIS A 17 15.16 -2.05 -6.01
C HIS A 17 15.53 -3.40 -5.43
N MET A 18 14.68 -4.39 -5.64
CA MET A 18 14.85 -5.73 -5.11
C MET A 18 14.91 -6.72 -6.27
N LEU A 19 15.95 -7.56 -6.31
CA LEU A 19 16.00 -8.69 -7.24
C LEU A 19 15.31 -9.90 -6.60
N GLY A 20 14.18 -10.27 -7.17
CA GLY A 20 13.53 -11.56 -6.92
C GLY A 20 14.15 -12.63 -7.80
N LYS A 21 14.67 -13.70 -7.22
CA LYS A 21 15.32 -14.79 -7.94
C LYS A 21 14.63 -16.11 -7.65
N LEU A 22 14.37 -16.87 -8.70
CA LEU A 22 13.94 -18.27 -8.57
C LEU A 22 15.08 -19.16 -9.09
N GLU A 23 15.84 -19.75 -8.16
CA GLU A 23 17.02 -20.57 -8.45
C GLU A 23 16.85 -21.95 -7.83
N ASN A 24 16.92 -23.00 -8.67
CA ASN A 24 16.74 -24.40 -8.24
C ASN A 24 15.44 -24.60 -7.42
N GLY A 25 14.37 -23.87 -7.78
CA GLY A 25 13.07 -23.92 -7.10
C GLY A 25 13.02 -23.17 -5.77
N LYS A 26 14.07 -22.44 -5.37
CA LYS A 26 14.09 -21.58 -4.19
C LYS A 26 13.88 -20.13 -4.59
N LEU A 27 12.92 -19.47 -3.96
CA LEU A 27 12.64 -18.05 -4.11
C LEU A 27 13.46 -17.24 -3.11
N THR A 28 14.18 -16.24 -3.61
CA THR A 28 14.98 -15.31 -2.79
C THR A 28 14.71 -13.88 -3.20
N LEU A 29 15.00 -12.92 -2.31
CA LEU A 29 14.86 -11.50 -2.55
C LEU A 29 16.10 -10.77 -2.03
N GLU A 30 16.74 -9.97 -2.87
CA GLU A 30 17.99 -9.26 -2.57
C GLU A 30 17.83 -7.77 -2.87
N GLU A 31 18.12 -6.91 -1.88
CA GLU A 31 18.14 -5.47 -2.08
C GLU A 31 19.44 -5.05 -2.79
N ILE A 32 19.31 -4.34 -3.91
CA ILE A 32 20.44 -3.87 -4.70
C ILE A 32 20.60 -2.36 -4.71
N TYR A 33 19.53 -1.63 -4.43
CA TYR A 33 19.55 -0.17 -4.39
C TYR A 33 18.43 0.36 -3.51
N ARG A 34 18.74 1.39 -2.70
CA ARG A 34 17.77 2.09 -1.86
C ARG A 34 17.96 3.59 -1.97
N PHE A 35 16.86 4.34 -1.90
CA PHE A 35 16.87 5.79 -1.97
C PHE A 35 15.79 6.41 -1.08
N PRO A 36 16.00 7.64 -0.57
CA PRO A 36 14.97 8.37 0.15
C PRO A 36 13.89 8.88 -0.81
N ASN A 37 12.65 8.99 -0.32
CA ASN A 37 11.55 9.65 -1.00
C ASN A 37 10.87 10.61 -0.04
N GLY A 38 10.17 11.60 -0.60
CA GLY A 38 9.40 12.57 0.15
C GLY A 38 8.78 13.63 -0.74
N THR A 39 7.89 14.42 -0.16
CA THR A 39 7.26 15.52 -0.88
C THR A 39 8.13 16.75 -0.87
N VAL A 40 8.02 17.54 -1.94
CA VAL A 40 8.63 18.88 -2.07
C VAL A 40 7.54 19.93 -2.20
N LYS A 41 7.77 21.12 -1.65
CA LYS A 41 6.84 22.23 -1.80
C LYS A 41 7.13 22.92 -3.13
N LYS A 42 6.17 22.93 -4.05
CA LYS A 42 6.28 23.55 -5.38
C LYS A 42 4.99 24.28 -5.73
N ASN A 43 5.08 25.55 -6.12
CA ASN A 43 3.92 26.38 -6.48
C ASN A 43 2.81 26.38 -5.40
N GLY A 44 3.20 26.39 -4.11
CA GLY A 44 2.27 26.38 -2.99
C GLY A 44 1.62 25.02 -2.68
N ARG A 45 1.96 23.95 -3.41
CA ARG A 45 1.45 22.57 -3.23
C ARG A 45 2.53 21.62 -2.73
N LEU A 46 2.10 20.55 -2.07
CA LEU A 46 2.96 19.40 -1.80
C LEU A 46 2.99 18.52 -3.04
N CYS A 47 4.16 18.29 -3.62
CA CYS A 47 4.31 17.52 -4.86
C CYS A 47 5.34 16.41 -4.69
N TRP A 48 5.19 15.34 -5.47
CA TRP A 48 6.22 14.33 -5.65
C TRP A 48 7.22 14.78 -6.72
N ASN A 49 8.50 14.52 -6.48
CA ASN A 49 9.53 14.81 -7.47
C ASN A 49 9.69 13.64 -8.46
N HIS A 50 8.77 13.54 -9.43
CA HIS A 50 8.78 12.47 -10.44
C HIS A 50 10.09 12.37 -11.21
N GLN A 51 10.77 13.52 -11.47
CA GLN A 51 12.06 13.51 -12.14
C GLN A 51 13.15 12.85 -11.30
N ALA A 52 13.20 13.13 -9.98
CA ALA A 52 14.13 12.48 -9.09
C ALA A 52 13.82 10.99 -8.93
N LEU A 53 12.54 10.62 -8.81
CA LEU A 53 12.13 9.23 -8.76
C LEU A 53 12.53 8.46 -10.03
N TRP A 54 12.34 9.06 -11.21
CA TRP A 54 12.80 8.46 -12.46
C TRP A 54 14.32 8.27 -12.50
N ALA A 55 15.08 9.27 -12.06
CA ALA A 55 16.53 9.14 -11.96
C ALA A 55 16.96 7.99 -11.02
N HIS A 56 16.25 7.79 -9.91
CA HIS A 56 16.49 6.66 -8.99
C HIS A 56 16.10 5.32 -9.62
N ILE A 57 15.01 5.25 -10.39
CA ILE A 57 14.64 4.04 -11.15
C ILE A 57 15.78 3.64 -12.07
N LEU A 58 16.28 4.56 -12.89
CA LEU A 58 17.40 4.30 -13.81
C LEU A 58 18.69 3.94 -13.07
N ALA A 59 19.01 4.62 -11.95
CA ALA A 59 20.20 4.33 -11.16
C ALA A 59 20.18 2.90 -10.60
N GLY A 60 19.06 2.44 -10.05
CA GLY A 60 18.93 1.08 -9.56
C GLY A 60 18.96 0.03 -10.67
N MET A 61 18.41 0.33 -11.85
CA MET A 61 18.53 -0.53 -13.04
C MET A 61 20.00 -0.62 -13.51
N LYS A 62 20.72 0.50 -13.60
CA LYS A 62 22.18 0.49 -13.91
C LYS A 62 22.97 -0.37 -12.92
N LYS A 63 22.56 -0.37 -11.64
CA LYS A 63 23.18 -1.21 -10.62
C LYS A 63 23.05 -2.71 -10.92
N CYS A 64 21.96 -3.15 -11.53
CA CYS A 64 21.82 -4.53 -12.02
C CYS A 64 22.92 -4.88 -13.04
N ALA A 65 23.15 -3.98 -14.02
CA ALA A 65 24.21 -4.18 -15.03
C ALA A 65 25.60 -4.20 -14.40
N GLU A 66 25.91 -3.28 -13.49
CA GLU A 66 27.18 -3.22 -12.76
C GLU A 66 27.47 -4.51 -11.97
N LEU A 67 26.42 -5.11 -11.38
CA LEU A 67 26.53 -6.36 -10.63
C LEU A 67 26.52 -7.61 -11.54
N GLY A 68 26.33 -7.44 -12.84
CA GLY A 68 26.15 -8.57 -13.79
C GLY A 68 24.88 -9.37 -13.55
N GLN A 69 23.87 -8.78 -12.90
CA GLN A 69 22.60 -9.42 -12.53
C GLN A 69 21.46 -8.86 -13.38
N ILE A 70 21.43 -9.24 -14.66
CA ILE A 70 20.45 -8.73 -15.60
C ILE A 70 19.08 -9.39 -15.35
N PRO A 71 18.03 -8.60 -15.03
CA PRO A 71 16.70 -9.14 -14.81
C PRO A 71 16.00 -9.49 -16.14
N ALA A 72 15.17 -10.53 -16.12
CA ALA A 72 14.31 -10.90 -17.25
C ALA A 72 13.16 -9.89 -17.42
N SER A 73 12.73 -9.27 -16.32
CA SER A 73 11.68 -8.25 -16.33
C SER A 73 11.84 -7.23 -15.19
N VAL A 74 11.13 -6.10 -15.34
CA VAL A 74 11.01 -5.04 -14.35
C VAL A 74 9.54 -4.68 -14.15
N GLY A 75 9.15 -4.42 -12.89
CA GLY A 75 7.85 -3.90 -12.51
C GLY A 75 7.98 -2.88 -11.39
N VAL A 76 7.11 -1.88 -11.41
CA VAL A 76 7.09 -0.77 -10.43
C VAL A 76 5.78 -0.79 -9.66
N ASP A 77 5.85 -0.72 -8.35
CA ASP A 77 4.70 -0.44 -7.49
C ASP A 77 4.95 0.81 -6.65
N THR A 78 3.87 1.48 -6.27
CA THR A 78 3.92 2.69 -5.45
C THR A 78 2.74 2.75 -4.49
N TRP A 79 2.70 3.82 -3.68
CA TRP A 79 1.51 4.22 -2.92
C TRP A 79 0.33 4.49 -3.86
N GLY A 80 -0.89 4.42 -3.32
CA GLY A 80 -2.14 4.62 -4.07
C GLY A 80 -2.48 6.08 -4.39
N VAL A 81 -3.54 6.27 -5.13
CA VAL A 81 -4.34 7.48 -5.37
C VAL A 81 -3.71 8.62 -6.17
N ASP A 82 -2.38 8.76 -6.19
CA ASP A 82 -1.70 9.86 -6.86
C ASP A 82 -1.43 9.58 -8.34
N TYR A 83 -1.49 10.63 -9.14
CA TYR A 83 -1.44 10.56 -10.60
C TYR A 83 -0.72 11.75 -11.21
N VAL A 84 -0.46 11.63 -12.50
CA VAL A 84 -0.08 12.73 -13.39
C VAL A 84 -1.03 12.79 -14.58
N LEU A 85 -1.23 14.00 -15.09
CA LEU A 85 -1.89 14.24 -16.37
C LEU A 85 -0.82 14.48 -17.43
N VAL A 86 -0.92 13.76 -18.54
CA VAL A 86 0.05 13.85 -19.63
C VAL A 86 -0.61 14.30 -20.94
N ASP A 87 0.15 14.99 -21.79
CA ASP A 87 -0.25 15.35 -23.14
C ASP A 87 -0.10 14.18 -24.14
N GLU A 88 -0.35 14.42 -25.44
CA GLU A 88 -0.22 13.40 -26.49
C GLU A 88 1.21 12.88 -26.66
N ASP A 89 2.22 13.68 -26.35
CA ASP A 89 3.63 13.29 -26.37
C ASP A 89 4.06 12.57 -25.07
N GLY A 90 3.16 12.44 -24.10
CA GLY A 90 3.42 11.82 -22.79
C GLY A 90 4.18 12.74 -21.82
N ARG A 91 4.23 14.04 -22.08
CA ARG A 91 4.82 15.01 -21.16
C ARG A 91 3.82 15.37 -20.07
N MET A 92 4.32 15.45 -18.84
CA MET A 92 3.50 15.87 -17.70
C MET A 92 3.02 17.32 -17.88
N LEU A 93 1.71 17.56 -17.75
CA LEU A 93 1.09 18.89 -17.79
C LEU A 93 1.26 19.66 -16.48
N SER A 94 1.58 18.98 -15.40
CA SER A 94 1.84 19.55 -14.07
C SER A 94 2.65 18.56 -13.23
N ASP A 95 3.19 19.05 -12.10
CA ASP A 95 3.76 18.16 -11.10
C ASP A 95 2.68 17.25 -10.52
N GLY A 96 3.05 16.02 -10.15
CA GLY A 96 2.18 15.10 -9.39
C GLY A 96 1.97 15.64 -7.98
N VAL A 97 0.76 16.11 -7.68
CA VAL A 97 0.43 16.63 -6.33
C VAL A 97 0.21 15.46 -5.40
N ALA A 98 0.85 15.52 -4.22
CA ALA A 98 0.81 14.44 -3.26
C ALA A 98 -0.54 14.34 -2.54
N TYR A 99 -0.95 13.14 -2.18
CA TYR A 99 -2.20 12.85 -1.47
C TYR A 99 -2.31 13.54 -0.09
N ARG A 100 -1.19 14.02 0.46
CA ARG A 100 -1.15 14.77 1.73
C ARG A 100 -1.37 16.28 1.54
N ASP A 101 -1.53 16.76 0.30
CA ASP A 101 -1.92 18.14 0.02
C ASP A 101 -3.37 18.39 0.44
N ASP A 102 -3.66 19.55 1.00
CA ASP A 102 -4.96 19.91 1.56
C ASP A 102 -6.00 20.39 0.54
N ARG A 103 -5.64 20.39 -0.77
CA ARG A 103 -6.46 20.95 -1.86
C ARG A 103 -7.87 20.39 -1.93
N THR A 104 -8.07 19.15 -1.50
CA THR A 104 -9.34 18.44 -1.63
C THR A 104 -10.38 18.80 -0.57
N GLN A 105 -9.99 19.48 0.52
CA GLN A 105 -10.89 19.82 1.63
C GLN A 105 -12.15 20.57 1.17
N ALA A 106 -11.99 21.47 0.19
CA ALA A 106 -13.10 22.27 -0.34
C ALA A 106 -14.14 21.47 -1.14
N VAL A 107 -13.80 20.27 -1.61
CA VAL A 107 -14.66 19.46 -2.50
C VAL A 107 -15.18 18.17 -1.85
N LEU A 108 -14.75 17.83 -0.65
CA LEU A 108 -15.12 16.57 0.04
C LEU A 108 -16.63 16.37 0.24
N GLY A 109 -17.41 17.45 0.32
CA GLY A 109 -18.86 17.42 0.53
C GLY A 109 -19.69 17.48 -0.75
N LEU A 110 -19.08 17.59 -1.93
CA LEU A 110 -19.78 17.83 -3.19
C LEU A 110 -20.32 16.57 -3.86
N LEU A 111 -19.79 15.39 -3.54
CA LEU A 111 -20.29 14.11 -4.03
C LEU A 111 -21.09 13.39 -2.94
N PRO A 112 -22.22 12.75 -3.28
CA PRO A 112 -22.99 11.93 -2.34
C PRO A 112 -22.16 10.68 -1.97
N ASP A 113 -21.81 10.58 -0.70
CA ASP A 113 -20.90 9.57 -0.18
C ASP A 113 -21.44 8.13 -0.34
N ASP A 114 -22.73 7.94 -0.07
CA ASP A 114 -23.41 6.67 -0.20
C ASP A 114 -23.46 6.17 -1.67
N GLU A 115 -23.73 7.06 -2.61
CA GLU A 115 -23.74 6.70 -4.03
C GLU A 115 -22.32 6.41 -4.53
N LEU A 116 -21.33 7.24 -4.16
CA LEU A 116 -19.95 7.02 -4.54
C LEU A 116 -19.45 5.66 -4.02
N TYR A 117 -19.72 5.36 -2.73
CA TYR A 117 -19.34 4.08 -2.14
C TYR A 117 -20.05 2.89 -2.82
N ARG A 118 -21.35 3.00 -3.06
CA ARG A 118 -22.14 1.94 -3.74
C ARG A 118 -21.60 1.63 -5.14
N ARG A 119 -21.06 2.63 -5.84
CA ARG A 119 -20.50 2.48 -7.20
C ARG A 119 -19.07 1.98 -7.22
N THR A 120 -18.25 2.43 -6.30
CA THR A 120 -16.80 2.19 -6.32
C THR A 120 -16.32 1.27 -5.20
N GLY A 121 -17.12 1.12 -4.15
CA GLY A 121 -16.72 0.38 -2.95
C GLY A 121 -15.60 1.04 -2.14
N ILE A 122 -15.19 2.25 -2.50
CA ILE A 122 -14.05 2.93 -1.88
C ILE A 122 -14.53 3.84 -0.76
N ALA A 123 -13.99 3.63 0.45
CA ALA A 123 -14.29 4.46 1.61
C ALA A 123 -13.82 5.89 1.37
N LYS A 124 -14.65 6.86 1.78
CA LYS A 124 -14.38 8.28 1.63
C LYS A 124 -13.15 8.71 2.39
N GLN A 125 -12.19 9.23 1.66
CA GLN A 125 -10.97 9.80 2.21
C GLN A 125 -10.62 11.08 1.44
N PRO A 126 -10.05 12.12 2.09
CA PRO A 126 -9.69 13.36 1.41
C PRO A 126 -8.69 13.14 0.26
N PHE A 127 -7.92 12.09 0.32
CA PHE A 127 -6.89 11.78 -0.66
C PHE A 127 -7.39 10.96 -1.86
N ASN A 128 -8.66 10.50 -1.94
CA ASN A 128 -9.13 9.74 -3.10
C ASN A 128 -8.97 10.56 -4.39
N THR A 129 -8.54 9.89 -5.45
CA THR A 129 -8.26 10.51 -6.76
C THR A 129 -9.44 11.29 -7.32
N VAL A 130 -10.67 10.81 -7.09
CA VAL A 130 -11.88 11.49 -7.52
C VAL A 130 -11.95 12.93 -6.99
N TYR A 131 -11.65 13.15 -5.70
CA TYR A 131 -11.63 14.49 -5.12
C TYR A 131 -10.42 15.30 -5.58
N GLN A 132 -9.28 14.67 -5.79
CA GLN A 132 -8.11 15.33 -6.34
C GLN A 132 -8.41 15.88 -7.74
N LEU A 133 -9.06 15.10 -8.61
CA LEU A 133 -9.45 15.51 -9.97
C LEU A 133 -10.46 16.67 -9.97
N MET A 134 -11.39 16.70 -9.00
CA MET A 134 -12.34 17.83 -8.86
C MET A 134 -11.64 19.16 -8.55
N THR A 135 -10.40 19.15 -8.10
CA THR A 135 -9.61 20.36 -7.83
C THR A 135 -8.71 20.76 -9.01
N GLU A 136 -8.63 19.94 -10.06
CA GLU A 136 -7.83 20.28 -11.23
C GLU A 136 -8.47 21.41 -12.05
N PRO A 137 -7.66 22.35 -12.60
CA PRO A 137 -8.16 23.32 -13.55
C PRO A 137 -8.81 22.66 -14.76
N LYS A 138 -10.01 23.12 -15.15
CA LYS A 138 -10.76 22.56 -16.30
C LYS A 138 -9.93 22.54 -17.58
N GLU A 139 -9.18 23.61 -17.83
CA GLU A 139 -8.30 23.75 -19.00
C GLU A 139 -7.20 22.68 -19.02
N ARG A 140 -6.71 22.26 -17.85
CA ARG A 140 -5.73 21.17 -17.74
C ARG A 140 -6.35 19.83 -18.05
N LEU A 141 -7.55 19.54 -17.49
CA LEU A 141 -8.29 18.30 -17.79
C LEU A 141 -8.63 18.19 -19.29
N GLN A 142 -8.98 19.31 -19.95
CA GLN A 142 -9.27 19.36 -21.38
C GLN A 142 -8.04 19.15 -22.27
N LYS A 143 -6.86 19.61 -21.83
CA LYS A 143 -5.59 19.44 -22.55
C LYS A 143 -4.96 18.08 -22.32
N ALA A 144 -5.36 17.38 -21.27
CA ALA A 144 -4.77 16.09 -20.94
C ALA A 144 -5.24 15.02 -21.93
N HIS A 145 -4.25 14.27 -22.44
CA HIS A 145 -4.49 13.09 -23.28
C HIS A 145 -4.80 11.85 -22.42
N ARG A 146 -4.10 11.72 -21.28
CA ARG A 146 -4.26 10.58 -20.34
C ARG A 146 -4.09 11.03 -18.90
N LEU A 147 -4.75 10.30 -18.00
CA LEU A 147 -4.36 10.19 -16.60
C LEU A 147 -3.54 8.92 -16.44
N LEU A 148 -2.36 9.02 -15.83
CA LEU A 148 -1.54 7.89 -15.43
C LEU A 148 -1.32 7.94 -13.92
N PHE A 149 -1.66 6.86 -13.19
CA PHE A 149 -1.26 6.78 -11.80
C PHE A 149 0.27 6.75 -11.68
N THR A 150 0.79 7.08 -10.51
CA THR A 150 2.24 7.21 -10.32
C THR A 150 3.05 6.02 -10.85
N PRO A 151 2.72 4.74 -10.55
CA PRO A 151 3.46 3.61 -11.11
C PRO A 151 3.22 3.44 -12.61
N ASP A 152 2.02 3.76 -13.11
CA ASP A 152 1.67 3.66 -14.52
C ASP A 152 2.48 4.66 -15.36
N HIS A 153 2.73 5.85 -14.81
CA HIS A 153 3.62 6.82 -15.44
C HIS A 153 5.05 6.28 -15.57
N PHE A 154 5.58 5.61 -14.53
CA PHE A 154 6.90 4.99 -14.63
C PHE A 154 6.92 3.80 -15.60
N HIS A 155 5.87 2.98 -15.63
CA HIS A 155 5.72 1.93 -16.64
C HIS A 155 5.66 2.50 -18.07
N TYR A 156 4.98 3.65 -18.25
CA TYR A 156 5.00 4.36 -19.53
C TYR A 156 6.41 4.83 -19.90
N LEU A 157 7.14 5.45 -18.98
CA LEU A 157 8.52 5.88 -19.23
C LEU A 157 9.44 4.71 -19.58
N LEU A 158 9.24 3.53 -18.99
CA LEU A 158 9.99 2.31 -19.28
C LEU A 158 9.62 1.69 -20.65
N SER A 159 8.32 1.59 -20.97
CA SER A 159 7.80 0.77 -22.08
C SER A 159 7.25 1.56 -23.28
N GLY A 160 6.93 2.85 -23.09
CA GLY A 160 6.20 3.66 -24.08
C GLY A 160 4.69 3.36 -24.14
N LYS A 161 4.12 2.54 -23.23
CA LYS A 161 2.70 2.17 -23.22
C LYS A 161 1.93 2.93 -22.14
N MET A 162 0.98 3.78 -22.52
CA MET A 162 0.12 4.54 -21.64
C MET A 162 -1.08 3.68 -21.22
N VAL A 163 -0.97 2.94 -20.13
CA VAL A 163 -2.04 2.12 -19.56
C VAL A 163 -2.18 2.39 -18.08
N ASN A 164 -3.34 2.08 -17.50
CA ASN A 164 -3.54 2.07 -16.05
C ASN A 164 -3.65 0.63 -15.56
N GLU A 165 -2.98 0.31 -14.46
CA GLU A 165 -3.08 -1.01 -13.83
C GLU A 165 -4.26 -1.03 -12.84
N TYR A 166 -4.93 -2.18 -12.73
CA TYR A 166 -6.19 -2.33 -12.00
C TYR A 166 -6.08 -2.08 -10.49
N THR A 167 -5.03 -2.58 -9.83
CA THR A 167 -4.93 -2.47 -8.37
C THR A 167 -4.70 -1.03 -7.94
N ILE A 168 -3.89 -0.28 -8.66
CA ILE A 168 -3.66 1.13 -8.39
C ILE A 168 -4.86 1.99 -8.80
N ALA A 169 -5.46 1.73 -9.97
CA ALA A 169 -6.61 2.48 -10.46
C ALA A 169 -7.82 2.37 -9.51
N SER A 170 -8.00 1.20 -8.90
CA SER A 170 -9.12 0.95 -7.98
C SER A 170 -9.06 1.78 -6.70
N THR A 171 -7.89 2.28 -6.29
CA THR A 171 -7.75 3.09 -5.06
C THR A 171 -8.41 4.46 -5.15
N GLY A 172 -8.62 4.95 -6.38
CA GLY A 172 -9.00 6.33 -6.67
C GLY A 172 -10.48 6.68 -6.52
N ALA A 173 -11.34 5.71 -6.20
CA ALA A 173 -12.80 5.85 -6.25
C ALA A 173 -13.32 6.25 -7.66
N LEU A 174 -12.74 5.66 -8.72
CA LEU A 174 -13.11 5.88 -10.12
C LEU A 174 -13.52 4.59 -10.83
N VAL A 175 -13.19 3.44 -10.27
CA VAL A 175 -13.39 2.12 -10.87
C VAL A 175 -14.57 1.43 -10.19
N ASN A 176 -15.45 0.84 -10.99
CA ASN A 176 -16.52 -0.03 -10.49
C ASN A 176 -15.96 -1.41 -10.14
N PRO A 177 -16.08 -1.89 -8.89
CA PRO A 177 -15.42 -3.11 -8.44
C PRO A 177 -16.03 -4.40 -9.03
N VAL A 178 -17.26 -4.33 -9.56
CA VAL A 178 -17.94 -5.48 -10.18
C VAL A 178 -17.51 -5.62 -11.64
N THR A 179 -17.58 -4.53 -12.41
CA THR A 179 -17.21 -4.54 -13.83
C THR A 179 -15.70 -4.42 -14.04
N ARG A 180 -14.96 -3.92 -13.05
CA ARG A 180 -13.51 -3.64 -13.09
C ARG A 180 -13.14 -2.62 -14.18
N THR A 181 -14.08 -1.74 -14.50
CA THR A 181 -13.91 -0.67 -15.49
C THR A 181 -14.16 0.68 -14.82
N TRP A 182 -13.75 1.75 -15.51
CA TRP A 182 -14.07 3.10 -15.06
C TRP A 182 -15.57 3.31 -14.94
N ASP A 183 -16.03 3.89 -13.84
CA ASP A 183 -17.45 4.19 -13.64
C ASP A 183 -17.79 5.54 -14.29
N ALA A 184 -18.42 5.48 -15.47
CA ALA A 184 -18.79 6.67 -16.24
C ALA A 184 -19.70 7.64 -15.47
N GLN A 185 -20.55 7.13 -14.57
CA GLN A 185 -21.38 7.98 -13.72
C GLN A 185 -20.55 8.76 -12.70
N VAL A 186 -19.58 8.11 -12.07
CA VAL A 186 -18.66 8.78 -11.14
C VAL A 186 -17.84 9.84 -11.86
N LEU A 187 -17.32 9.54 -13.05
CA LEU A 187 -16.59 10.53 -13.86
C LEU A 187 -17.45 11.74 -14.18
N ARG A 188 -18.73 11.54 -14.58
CA ARG A 188 -19.67 12.65 -14.81
C ARG A 188 -19.97 13.44 -13.54
N MET A 189 -20.22 12.77 -12.41
CA MET A 189 -20.48 13.43 -11.13
C MET A 189 -19.31 14.31 -10.70
N ALA A 190 -18.08 13.86 -10.94
CA ALA A 190 -16.87 14.59 -10.64
C ALA A 190 -16.46 15.61 -11.73
N SER A 191 -17.22 15.69 -12.84
CA SER A 191 -16.90 16.53 -14.00
C SER A 191 -15.54 16.22 -14.63
N VAL A 192 -15.15 14.93 -14.64
CA VAL A 192 -13.90 14.44 -15.20
C VAL A 192 -14.15 13.89 -16.61
N PRO A 193 -13.38 14.30 -17.64
CA PRO A 193 -13.53 13.83 -19.00
C PRO A 193 -13.30 12.30 -19.12
N GLU A 194 -14.24 11.57 -19.69
CA GLU A 194 -14.11 10.13 -19.94
C GLU A 194 -12.95 9.82 -20.91
N SER A 195 -12.56 10.77 -21.77
CA SER A 195 -11.44 10.66 -22.71
C SER A 195 -10.09 10.41 -22.06
N LEU A 196 -9.92 10.75 -20.77
CA LEU A 196 -8.71 10.45 -20.01
C LEU A 196 -8.51 8.95 -19.77
N PHE A 197 -9.56 8.15 -19.97
CA PHE A 197 -9.65 6.73 -19.63
C PHE A 197 -10.19 5.89 -20.82
N PRO A 198 -9.50 5.83 -21.96
CA PRO A 198 -10.05 5.25 -23.20
C PRO A 198 -10.20 3.73 -23.16
N GLU A 199 -9.53 3.06 -22.24
CA GLU A 199 -9.56 1.61 -22.07
C GLU A 199 -9.68 1.24 -20.58
N ALA A 200 -10.20 0.05 -20.32
CA ALA A 200 -10.28 -0.49 -18.97
C ALA A 200 -8.88 -0.70 -18.36
N PRO A 201 -8.74 -0.60 -17.03
CA PRO A 201 -7.47 -0.91 -16.37
C PRO A 201 -6.98 -2.32 -16.70
N LYS A 202 -5.67 -2.47 -16.90
CA LYS A 202 -5.03 -3.76 -17.17
C LYS A 202 -4.82 -4.54 -15.88
N MET A 203 -4.96 -5.85 -15.95
CA MET A 203 -4.72 -6.71 -14.79
C MET A 203 -3.24 -6.85 -14.47
N PRO A 204 -2.88 -7.05 -13.18
CA PRO A 204 -1.53 -7.43 -12.80
C PRO A 204 -1.06 -8.68 -13.58
N GLY A 205 0.22 -8.73 -13.92
CA GLY A 205 0.80 -9.77 -14.77
C GLY A 205 0.77 -9.43 -16.27
N THR A 206 0.17 -8.31 -16.67
CA THR A 206 0.19 -7.87 -18.08
C THR A 206 1.60 -7.48 -18.51
N VAL A 207 2.09 -8.09 -19.61
CA VAL A 207 3.36 -7.74 -20.22
C VAL A 207 3.15 -6.57 -21.18
N LEU A 208 3.82 -5.44 -20.92
CA LEU A 208 3.72 -4.23 -21.75
C LEU A 208 4.64 -4.27 -22.98
N GLY A 209 5.66 -5.11 -22.96
CA GLY A 209 6.68 -5.23 -24.00
C GLY A 209 8.08 -5.09 -23.43
N ARG A 210 9.02 -4.67 -24.27
CA ARG A 210 10.43 -4.46 -23.90
C ARG A 210 10.64 -3.02 -23.42
N LEU A 211 11.78 -2.76 -22.81
CA LEU A 211 12.21 -1.39 -22.51
C LEU A 211 12.24 -0.56 -23.81
N ARG A 212 11.96 0.73 -23.68
CA ARG A 212 12.21 1.68 -24.77
C ARG A 212 13.69 1.65 -25.14
N PRO A 213 14.06 1.77 -26.44
CA PRO A 213 15.45 1.67 -26.86
C PRO A 213 16.41 2.62 -26.13
N GLU A 214 15.96 3.85 -25.87
CA GLU A 214 16.75 4.84 -25.13
C GLU A 214 16.96 4.45 -23.66
N VAL A 215 15.96 3.83 -23.01
CA VAL A 215 16.09 3.33 -21.64
C VAL A 215 17.05 2.12 -21.61
N ALA A 216 16.88 1.18 -22.53
CA ALA A 216 17.76 0.02 -22.63
C ALA A 216 19.23 0.41 -22.86
N ALA A 217 19.47 1.39 -23.74
CA ALA A 217 20.80 1.96 -23.96
C ALA A 217 21.38 2.63 -22.73
N GLU A 218 20.55 3.37 -21.95
CA GLU A 218 20.97 4.08 -20.77
C GLU A 218 21.31 3.15 -19.60
N VAL A 219 20.53 2.07 -19.40
CA VAL A 219 20.74 1.14 -18.27
C VAL A 219 21.70 0.00 -18.61
N GLY A 220 22.02 -0.19 -19.91
CA GLY A 220 23.00 -1.17 -20.39
C GLY A 220 22.44 -2.57 -20.61
N PHE A 221 21.12 -2.76 -20.58
CA PHE A 221 20.45 -4.04 -20.89
C PHE A 221 19.00 -3.81 -21.35
N ASP A 222 18.39 -4.85 -21.90
CA ASP A 222 16.98 -4.87 -22.25
C ASP A 222 16.26 -6.00 -21.52
N CYS A 223 15.04 -5.71 -21.03
CA CYS A 223 14.18 -6.67 -20.34
C CYS A 223 12.69 -6.39 -20.61
N SER A 224 11.83 -7.31 -20.24
CA SER A 224 10.39 -7.09 -20.32
C SER A 224 9.91 -6.12 -19.22
N VAL A 225 8.92 -5.27 -19.54
CA VAL A 225 8.19 -4.45 -18.57
C VAL A 225 6.88 -5.18 -18.26
N ILE A 226 6.67 -5.54 -17.00
CA ILE A 226 5.50 -6.30 -16.56
C ILE A 226 4.82 -5.51 -15.44
N LEU A 227 3.50 -5.32 -15.57
CA LEU A 227 2.69 -4.71 -14.51
C LEU A 227 2.61 -5.66 -13.31
N PRO A 228 3.16 -5.32 -12.13
CA PRO A 228 2.84 -6.04 -10.90
C PRO A 228 1.43 -5.68 -10.44
N ALA A 229 1.02 -6.06 -9.23
CA ALA A 229 -0.03 -5.35 -8.53
C ALA A 229 0.55 -3.98 -8.12
N SER A 230 0.32 -2.95 -8.94
CA SER A 230 1.09 -1.69 -8.90
C SER A 230 0.76 -0.80 -7.70
N HIS A 231 -0.33 -1.07 -6.96
CA HIS A 231 -0.52 -0.56 -5.61
C HIS A 231 0.32 -1.38 -4.63
N ASP A 232 1.21 -0.74 -3.85
CA ASP A 232 2.11 -1.39 -2.90
C ASP A 232 1.41 -2.42 -1.99
N THR A 233 0.25 -2.08 -1.47
CA THR A 233 -0.59 -2.99 -0.68
C THR A 233 -1.16 -4.13 -1.53
N GLY A 234 -1.43 -3.92 -2.82
CA GLY A 234 -1.83 -4.97 -3.74
C GLY A 234 -0.73 -6.02 -3.90
N SER A 235 0.50 -5.57 -4.11
CA SER A 235 1.68 -6.43 -4.12
C SER A 235 1.90 -7.09 -2.76
N ALA A 236 1.81 -6.35 -1.64
CA ALA A 236 1.97 -6.92 -0.31
C ALA A 236 0.98 -8.09 -0.04
N TYR A 237 -0.27 -7.98 -0.51
CA TYR A 237 -1.27 -9.04 -0.37
C TYR A 237 -0.92 -10.30 -1.18
N MET A 238 -0.25 -10.16 -2.32
CA MET A 238 0.26 -11.33 -3.07
C MET A 238 1.32 -12.10 -2.28
N ALA A 239 2.14 -11.41 -1.49
CA ALA A 239 3.18 -12.02 -0.66
C ALA A 239 2.67 -12.59 0.66
N VAL A 240 1.40 -12.38 1.02
CA VAL A 240 0.83 -12.96 2.24
C VAL A 240 0.90 -14.48 2.16
N PRO A 241 1.56 -15.17 3.13
CA PRO A 241 1.76 -16.61 3.10
C PRO A 241 0.51 -17.39 3.59
N ALA A 242 -0.69 -16.93 3.22
CA ALA A 242 -1.95 -17.53 3.62
C ALA A 242 -2.02 -19.01 3.19
N ARG A 243 -2.59 -19.84 4.07
CA ARG A 243 -2.77 -21.28 3.83
C ARG A 243 -4.12 -21.60 3.20
N ASP A 244 -5.11 -20.76 3.51
CA ASP A 244 -6.51 -20.91 3.10
C ASP A 244 -7.18 -19.54 2.97
N ASP A 245 -8.46 -19.54 2.70
CA ASP A 245 -9.30 -18.32 2.53
C ASP A 245 -9.91 -17.81 3.84
N GLN A 246 -9.57 -18.44 4.99
CA GLN A 246 -9.99 -18.02 6.33
C GLN A 246 -8.90 -17.19 7.04
N ALA A 247 -7.89 -16.76 6.31
CA ALA A 247 -6.86 -15.89 6.81
C ALA A 247 -7.25 -14.41 6.70
N ALA A 248 -7.09 -13.65 7.79
CA ALA A 248 -7.05 -12.19 7.73
C ALA A 248 -5.63 -11.72 7.37
N TYR A 249 -5.53 -10.57 6.70
CA TYR A 249 -4.29 -10.01 6.19
C TYR A 249 -4.05 -8.63 6.79
N LEU A 250 -2.80 -8.35 7.16
CA LEU A 250 -2.37 -7.06 7.65
C LEU A 250 -1.09 -6.64 6.93
N SER A 251 -1.20 -5.70 6.02
CA SER A 251 -0.02 -5.00 5.50
C SER A 251 0.35 -3.90 6.51
N SER A 252 1.42 -4.13 7.27
CA SER A 252 1.81 -3.26 8.38
C SER A 252 3.06 -2.45 8.04
N GLY A 253 2.84 -1.18 7.75
CA GLY A 253 3.84 -0.16 7.47
C GLY A 253 3.52 1.13 8.22
N THR A 254 3.76 2.28 7.61
CA THR A 254 3.29 3.58 8.12
C THR A 254 1.79 3.53 8.38
N TRP A 255 1.03 3.05 7.40
CA TRP A 255 -0.36 2.62 7.56
C TRP A 255 -0.41 1.13 7.90
N SER A 256 -1.49 0.70 8.55
CA SER A 256 -1.86 -0.70 8.70
C SER A 256 -3.14 -0.95 7.90
N LEU A 257 -3.04 -1.77 6.84
CA LEU A 257 -4.18 -2.10 6.00
C LEU A 257 -4.64 -3.52 6.37
N LEU A 258 -5.70 -3.56 7.18
CA LEU A 258 -6.28 -4.80 7.70
C LEU A 258 -7.45 -5.25 6.84
N GLY A 259 -7.45 -6.48 6.35
CA GLY A 259 -8.53 -6.98 5.51
C GLY A 259 -8.39 -8.44 5.10
N THR A 260 -8.95 -8.77 3.95
CA THR A 260 -8.91 -10.11 3.34
C THR A 260 -9.09 -10.01 1.83
N GLU A 261 -8.89 -11.11 1.11
CA GLU A 261 -9.21 -11.24 -0.31
C GLU A 261 -10.56 -11.92 -0.51
N LEU A 262 -11.37 -11.37 -1.41
CA LEU A 262 -12.71 -11.86 -1.78
C LEU A 262 -12.83 -11.98 -3.30
N ASP A 263 -13.79 -12.81 -3.77
CA ASP A 263 -14.16 -12.88 -5.19
C ASP A 263 -15.09 -11.74 -5.62
N TRP A 264 -15.86 -11.19 -4.67
CA TRP A 264 -16.88 -10.17 -4.90
C TRP A 264 -16.77 -9.04 -3.88
N PRO A 265 -17.09 -7.78 -4.29
CA PRO A 265 -17.05 -6.65 -3.40
C PRO A 265 -18.16 -6.67 -2.35
N VAL A 266 -17.89 -6.11 -1.17
CA VAL A 266 -18.85 -5.88 -0.10
C VAL A 266 -19.18 -4.39 -0.06
N VAL A 267 -20.18 -3.96 -0.81
CA VAL A 267 -20.60 -2.55 -0.96
C VAL A 267 -21.88 -2.23 -0.18
N THR A 268 -21.93 -2.67 1.07
CA THR A 268 -23.06 -2.44 1.96
C THR A 268 -22.90 -1.15 2.75
N GLU A 269 -24.03 -0.58 3.22
CA GLU A 269 -24.00 0.59 4.12
C GLU A 269 -23.22 0.29 5.42
N LYS A 270 -23.33 -0.92 5.93
CA LYS A 270 -22.54 -1.35 7.10
C LYS A 270 -21.05 -1.31 6.84
N ALA A 271 -20.60 -1.78 5.68
CA ALA A 271 -19.17 -1.72 5.29
C ALA A 271 -18.70 -0.28 5.11
N ARG A 272 -19.53 0.59 4.50
CA ARG A 272 -19.24 2.02 4.33
C ARG A 272 -19.06 2.71 5.69
N LEU A 273 -19.99 2.55 6.62
CA LEU A 273 -19.94 3.16 7.95
C LEU A 273 -18.78 2.63 8.80
N ALA A 274 -18.38 1.36 8.59
CA ALA A 274 -17.22 0.76 9.25
C ALA A 274 -15.88 1.15 8.59
N GLY A 275 -15.89 1.96 7.52
CA GLY A 275 -14.69 2.45 6.84
C GLY A 275 -13.94 1.39 6.04
N PHE A 276 -14.62 0.29 5.63
CA PHE A 276 -14.01 -0.70 4.75
C PHE A 276 -14.06 -0.27 3.29
N THR A 277 -12.97 -0.53 2.58
CA THR A 277 -12.79 -0.20 1.16
C THR A 277 -12.59 -1.48 0.35
N ASN A 278 -13.07 -1.50 -0.91
CA ASN A 278 -13.01 -2.64 -1.83
C ASN A 278 -12.02 -2.33 -2.96
N GLU A 279 -10.73 -2.54 -2.70
CA GLU A 279 -9.69 -2.28 -3.70
C GLU A 279 -9.44 -3.51 -4.57
N GLY A 280 -8.98 -3.29 -5.80
CA GLY A 280 -8.62 -4.35 -6.72
C GLY A 280 -7.41 -5.15 -6.24
N GLY A 281 -7.45 -6.47 -6.45
CA GLY A 281 -6.38 -7.40 -6.16
C GLY A 281 -5.93 -8.19 -7.40
N TYR A 282 -4.94 -9.05 -7.23
CA TYR A 282 -4.44 -9.93 -8.28
C TYR A 282 -5.56 -10.83 -8.83
N GLN A 283 -5.55 -11.09 -10.13
CA GLN A 283 -6.59 -11.87 -10.84
C GLN A 283 -8.02 -11.33 -10.66
N GLY A 284 -8.18 -10.03 -10.42
CA GLY A 284 -9.48 -9.40 -10.23
C GLY A 284 -10.15 -9.72 -8.90
N LYS A 285 -9.42 -10.27 -7.93
CA LYS A 285 -9.90 -10.35 -6.55
C LYS A 285 -10.18 -8.95 -5.99
N ILE A 286 -10.98 -8.90 -4.95
CA ILE A 286 -11.23 -7.70 -4.16
C ILE A 286 -10.46 -7.80 -2.85
N ARG A 287 -9.69 -6.79 -2.54
CA ARG A 287 -9.09 -6.59 -1.23
C ARG A 287 -10.08 -5.78 -0.40
N LEU A 288 -10.90 -6.44 0.39
CA LEU A 288 -11.75 -5.77 1.38
C LEU A 288 -10.88 -5.43 2.57
N LEU A 289 -10.57 -4.16 2.77
CA LEU A 289 -9.65 -3.74 3.81
C LEU A 289 -10.07 -2.42 4.46
N ARG A 290 -9.48 -2.12 5.63
CA ARG A 290 -9.61 -0.85 6.34
C ARG A 290 -8.23 -0.26 6.61
N ASN A 291 -8.08 1.04 6.36
CA ASN A 291 -6.90 1.81 6.70
C ASN A 291 -6.91 2.15 8.20
N ILE A 292 -5.83 1.82 8.90
CA ILE A 292 -5.59 2.12 10.31
C ILE A 292 -4.29 2.93 10.40
N MET A 293 -4.18 3.85 11.36
CA MET A 293 -2.98 4.72 11.52
C MET A 293 -1.65 3.97 11.57
N GLY A 294 -1.64 2.72 11.99
CA GLY A 294 -0.49 1.82 11.93
C GLY A 294 0.73 2.31 12.71
N LEU A 295 1.90 2.00 12.17
CA LEU A 295 3.17 2.36 12.80
C LEU A 295 3.49 3.86 12.72
N TRP A 296 2.67 4.66 12.04
CA TRP A 296 2.79 6.11 12.00
C TRP A 296 2.83 6.73 13.40
N MET A 297 2.00 6.23 14.33
CA MET A 297 2.00 6.69 15.70
C MET A 297 3.38 6.49 16.37
N MET A 298 3.98 5.32 16.18
CA MET A 298 5.32 5.00 16.68
C MET A 298 6.41 5.85 16.00
N GLN A 299 6.27 6.08 14.69
CA GLN A 299 7.21 6.91 13.91
C GLN A 299 7.18 8.37 14.37
N CYS A 300 6.01 8.91 14.69
CA CYS A 300 5.87 10.26 15.24
C CYS A 300 6.55 10.39 16.61
N ILE A 301 6.28 9.48 17.54
CA ILE A 301 6.92 9.45 18.85
C ILE A 301 8.45 9.34 18.71
N ARG A 302 8.94 8.48 17.82
CA ARG A 302 10.38 8.33 17.56
C ARG A 302 11.02 9.64 17.09
N ARG A 303 10.36 10.37 16.20
CA ARG A 303 10.83 11.71 15.75
C ARG A 303 10.82 12.74 16.88
N GLU A 304 9.78 12.74 17.72
CA GLU A 304 9.70 13.61 18.91
C GLU A 304 10.86 13.35 19.89
N LEU A 305 11.36 12.11 19.91
CA LEU A 305 12.54 11.71 20.70
C LEU A 305 13.87 11.91 19.97
N ASN A 306 13.90 12.69 18.86
CA ASN A 306 15.08 12.91 18.01
C ASN A 306 15.72 11.59 17.56
N GLU A 307 14.90 10.59 17.28
CA GLU A 307 15.28 9.25 16.80
C GLU A 307 16.25 8.50 17.72
N ARG A 308 16.30 8.86 19.01
CA ARG A 308 17.21 8.30 20.02
C ARG A 308 17.11 6.78 20.16
N TYR A 309 15.94 6.19 19.90
CA TYR A 309 15.68 4.77 20.02
C TYR A 309 15.40 4.16 18.65
N SER A 310 15.89 2.96 18.41
CA SER A 310 15.46 2.11 17.29
C SER A 310 14.03 1.58 17.56
N PHE A 311 13.35 1.11 16.51
CA PHE A 311 12.04 0.49 16.69
C PHE A 311 12.08 -0.77 17.56
N ALA A 312 13.18 -1.50 17.54
CA ALA A 312 13.38 -2.67 18.39
C ALA A 312 13.47 -2.27 19.88
N GLU A 313 14.26 -1.23 20.20
CA GLU A 313 14.35 -0.70 21.57
C GLU A 313 13.00 -0.14 22.05
N MET A 314 12.25 0.54 21.18
CA MET A 314 10.90 1.02 21.53
C MET A 314 9.94 -0.14 21.82
N ALA A 315 10.06 -1.27 21.12
CA ALA A 315 9.26 -2.46 21.42
C ALA A 315 9.63 -3.05 22.79
N GLU A 316 10.92 -3.14 23.13
CA GLU A 316 11.36 -3.61 24.45
C GLU A 316 10.93 -2.66 25.59
N LEU A 317 10.98 -1.34 25.37
CA LEU A 317 10.43 -0.36 26.32
C LEU A 317 8.92 -0.54 26.51
N ALA A 318 8.15 -0.84 25.46
CA ALA A 318 6.73 -1.12 25.59
C ALA A 318 6.44 -2.32 26.50
N LEU A 319 7.30 -3.34 26.52
CA LEU A 319 7.19 -4.47 27.47
C LEU A 319 7.40 -4.02 28.92
N GLN A 320 8.31 -3.09 29.17
CA GLN A 320 8.52 -2.55 30.53
C GLN A 320 7.28 -1.79 31.04
N GLY A 321 6.56 -1.12 30.12
CA GLY A 321 5.29 -0.45 30.42
C GLY A 321 4.06 -1.36 30.36
N ALA A 322 4.21 -2.68 30.25
CA ALA A 322 3.10 -3.61 30.01
C ALA A 322 2.02 -3.63 31.11
N ALA A 323 2.30 -3.11 32.31
CA ALA A 323 1.32 -2.95 33.36
C ALA A 323 0.29 -1.82 33.08
N TYR A 324 0.59 -0.89 32.15
CA TYR A 324 -0.31 0.18 31.75
C TYR A 324 -1.45 -0.35 30.86
N PRO A 325 -2.72 -0.37 31.30
CA PRO A 325 -3.79 -1.09 30.62
C PRO A 325 -4.59 -0.25 29.62
N TYR A 326 -4.41 1.09 29.65
CA TYR A 326 -5.30 2.00 28.91
C TYR A 326 -4.89 2.14 27.44
N THR A 327 -5.89 2.33 26.59
CA THR A 327 -5.76 2.45 25.13
C THR A 327 -6.49 3.69 24.63
N VAL A 328 -6.07 4.20 23.47
CA VAL A 328 -6.78 5.21 22.67
C VAL A 328 -7.41 4.55 21.45
N ASP A 329 -8.32 5.23 20.79
CA ASP A 329 -8.85 4.80 19.49
C ASP A 329 -7.83 5.15 18.40
N ALA A 330 -7.16 4.13 17.84
CA ALA A 330 -6.19 4.32 16.77
C ALA A 330 -6.83 4.80 15.43
N MET A 331 -8.16 4.88 15.34
CA MET A 331 -8.89 5.42 14.20
C MET A 331 -9.22 6.91 14.34
N ASP A 332 -8.95 7.53 15.51
CA ASP A 332 -9.22 8.95 15.72
C ASP A 332 -8.38 9.84 14.79
N ASN A 333 -9.06 10.72 14.06
CA ASN A 333 -8.44 11.63 13.08
C ASN A 333 -7.39 12.58 13.70
N ARG A 334 -7.40 12.81 15.02
CA ARG A 334 -6.36 13.58 15.72
C ARG A 334 -4.95 13.03 15.50
N PHE A 335 -4.83 11.71 15.24
CA PHE A 335 -3.55 11.03 15.02
C PHE A 335 -3.06 11.06 13.57
N LEU A 336 -3.86 11.60 12.63
CA LEU A 336 -3.52 11.62 11.20
C LEU A 336 -2.32 12.54 10.93
N ALA A 337 -2.33 13.75 11.48
CA ALA A 337 -1.28 14.74 11.27
C ALA A 337 -1.08 15.63 12.52
N PRO A 338 -0.78 15.05 13.70
CA PRO A 338 -0.63 15.82 14.93
C PRO A 338 0.65 16.65 14.90
N ALA A 339 0.62 17.83 15.49
CA ALA A 339 1.81 18.61 15.76
C ALA A 339 2.73 17.90 16.79
N ASN A 340 2.14 17.17 17.75
CA ASN A 340 2.82 16.34 18.73
C ASN A 340 1.95 15.13 19.07
N MET A 341 2.37 13.94 18.66
CA MET A 341 1.63 12.69 18.85
C MET A 341 1.50 12.31 20.32
N THR A 342 2.56 12.50 21.10
CA THR A 342 2.55 12.21 22.53
C THR A 342 1.51 13.06 23.28
N ALA A 343 1.43 14.35 22.95
CA ALA A 343 0.44 15.25 23.54
C ALA A 343 -1.00 14.86 23.17
N GLU A 344 -1.24 14.48 21.90
CA GLU A 344 -2.57 14.05 21.45
C GLU A 344 -3.02 12.74 22.11
N ILE A 345 -2.11 11.76 22.28
CA ILE A 345 -2.42 10.52 23.00
C ILE A 345 -2.82 10.82 24.45
N LYS A 346 -2.05 11.68 25.14
CA LYS A 346 -2.36 12.07 26.51
C LYS A 346 -3.68 12.82 26.60
N ALA A 347 -3.95 13.74 25.67
CA ALA A 347 -5.23 14.46 25.59
C ALA A 347 -6.42 13.50 25.40
N ALA A 348 -6.31 12.55 24.47
CA ALA A 348 -7.36 11.56 24.23
C ALA A 348 -7.66 10.70 25.46
N LEU A 349 -6.64 10.30 26.23
CA LEU A 349 -6.82 9.54 27.46
C LEU A 349 -7.49 10.41 28.54
N ARG A 350 -7.06 11.67 28.73
CA ARG A 350 -7.64 12.60 29.67
C ARG A 350 -9.12 12.87 29.39
N GLU A 351 -9.45 13.10 28.11
CA GLU A 351 -10.84 13.31 27.68
C GLU A 351 -11.71 12.07 27.94
N ALA A 352 -11.12 10.87 27.85
CA ALA A 352 -11.79 9.62 28.19
C ALA A 352 -11.81 9.31 29.71
N GLY A 353 -11.33 10.22 30.56
CA GLY A 353 -11.28 10.04 32.05
C GLY A 353 -10.27 8.95 32.46
N LYS A 354 -9.25 8.68 31.65
CA LYS A 354 -8.22 7.66 31.91
C LYS A 354 -6.91 8.32 32.35
N PRO A 355 -6.12 7.67 33.24
CA PRO A 355 -4.79 8.16 33.58
C PRO A 355 -3.90 8.30 32.36
N GLU A 356 -3.11 9.37 32.30
CA GLU A 356 -2.07 9.56 31.29
C GLU A 356 -0.88 8.64 31.57
N PRO A 357 -0.15 8.17 30.51
CA PRO A 357 1.10 7.47 30.72
C PRO A 357 2.14 8.37 31.40
N SER A 358 2.76 7.86 32.46
CA SER A 358 3.69 8.61 33.32
C SER A 358 5.09 8.70 32.72
N ASP A 359 5.46 7.73 31.86
CA ASP A 359 6.77 7.63 31.24
C ASP A 359 6.69 7.11 29.80
N LEU A 360 7.85 6.98 29.16
CA LEU A 360 7.95 6.48 27.79
C LEU A 360 7.53 5.01 27.65
N PRO A 361 7.95 4.07 28.53
CA PRO A 361 7.44 2.71 28.52
C PRO A 361 5.91 2.59 28.51
N GLU A 362 5.22 3.28 29.37
CA GLU A 362 3.75 3.28 29.42
C GLU A 362 3.12 3.89 28.16
N LEU A 363 3.69 4.97 27.62
CA LEU A 363 3.24 5.57 26.36
C LEU A 363 3.35 4.57 25.20
N LEU A 364 4.47 3.88 25.08
CA LEU A 364 4.71 2.89 24.04
C LEU A 364 3.83 1.64 24.21
N ALA A 365 3.58 1.24 25.47
CA ALA A 365 2.62 0.18 25.78
C ALA A 365 1.19 0.58 25.37
N CYS A 366 0.76 1.80 25.68
CA CYS A 366 -0.52 2.35 25.26
C CYS A 366 -0.70 2.24 23.73
N VAL A 367 0.28 2.71 22.93
CA VAL A 367 0.19 2.69 21.47
C VAL A 367 0.11 1.26 20.93
N ASN A 368 0.99 0.35 21.37
CA ASN A 368 0.97 -1.03 20.90
C ASN A 368 -0.34 -1.75 21.26
N ARG A 369 -0.87 -1.55 22.47
CA ARG A 369 -2.17 -2.11 22.89
C ARG A 369 -3.32 -1.51 22.08
N SER A 370 -3.28 -0.20 21.80
CA SER A 370 -4.30 0.48 21.00
C SER A 370 -4.37 -0.10 19.59
N LEU A 371 -3.23 -0.32 18.96
CA LEU A 371 -3.14 -0.96 17.64
C LEU A 371 -3.62 -2.41 17.68
N ALA A 372 -3.16 -3.21 18.64
CA ALA A 372 -3.58 -4.60 18.79
C ALA A 372 -5.10 -4.74 18.97
N ARG A 373 -5.70 -3.87 19.81
CA ARG A 373 -7.15 -3.80 20.00
C ARG A 373 -7.86 -3.41 18.71
N CYS A 374 -7.37 -2.38 18.02
CA CYS A 374 -7.95 -1.93 16.75
C CYS A 374 -7.93 -3.04 15.68
N TYR A 375 -6.86 -3.86 15.64
CA TYR A 375 -6.80 -5.02 14.75
C TYR A 375 -7.83 -6.09 15.14
N ALA A 376 -7.99 -6.37 16.44
CA ALA A 376 -8.99 -7.33 16.91
C ALA A 376 -10.42 -6.88 16.60
N ASP A 377 -10.74 -5.60 16.82
CA ASP A 377 -12.03 -5.01 16.47
C ASP A 377 -12.27 -5.11 14.95
N GLY A 378 -11.25 -4.77 14.15
CA GLY A 378 -11.31 -4.83 12.69
C GLY A 378 -11.55 -6.25 12.16
N ILE A 379 -10.94 -7.29 12.75
CA ILE A 379 -11.17 -8.68 12.35
C ILE A 379 -12.61 -9.13 12.68
N ARG A 380 -13.15 -8.73 13.85
CA ARG A 380 -14.54 -9.01 14.21
C ARG A 380 -15.52 -8.36 13.22
N GLU A 381 -15.30 -7.10 12.89
CA GLU A 381 -16.11 -6.37 11.92
C GLU A 381 -15.99 -6.99 10.52
N LEU A 382 -14.77 -7.36 10.10
CA LEU A 382 -14.53 -8.04 8.84
C LEU A 382 -15.31 -9.36 8.76
N GLY A 383 -15.30 -10.16 9.83
CA GLY A 383 -16.11 -11.38 9.95
C GLY A 383 -17.61 -11.12 9.84
N ALA A 384 -18.10 -10.06 10.50
CA ALA A 384 -19.52 -9.67 10.43
C ALA A 384 -19.94 -9.14 9.05
N LEU A 385 -19.02 -8.61 8.24
CA LEU A 385 -19.27 -8.12 6.90
C LEU A 385 -19.22 -9.24 5.84
N THR A 386 -18.31 -10.17 6.01
CA THR A 386 -18.04 -11.23 5.03
C THR A 386 -18.78 -12.54 5.32
N GLY A 387 -19.29 -12.72 6.55
CA GLY A 387 -19.81 -13.98 7.03
C GLY A 387 -18.74 -15.06 7.26
N LYS A 388 -17.45 -14.70 7.16
CA LYS A 388 -16.32 -15.61 7.37
C LYS A 388 -15.92 -15.66 8.84
N HIS A 389 -15.47 -16.84 9.26
CA HIS A 389 -14.76 -17.02 10.53
C HIS A 389 -13.26 -17.07 10.23
N TYR A 390 -12.52 -16.06 10.68
CA TYR A 390 -11.07 -16.00 10.48
C TYR A 390 -10.36 -16.87 11.51
N THR A 391 -9.38 -17.65 11.06
CA THR A 391 -8.63 -18.62 11.87
C THR A 391 -7.17 -18.23 12.09
N SER A 392 -6.71 -17.21 11.37
CA SER A 392 -5.33 -16.68 11.48
C SER A 392 -5.25 -15.24 11.00
N LEU A 393 -4.21 -14.54 11.47
CA LEU A 393 -3.81 -13.24 10.96
C LEU A 393 -2.39 -13.35 10.38
N ASN A 394 -2.22 -12.92 9.14
CA ASN A 394 -0.91 -12.86 8.49
C ASN A 394 -0.46 -11.39 8.38
N ILE A 395 0.71 -11.07 8.92
CA ILE A 395 1.28 -9.73 8.93
C ILE A 395 2.48 -9.70 7.99
N VAL A 396 2.45 -8.81 6.99
CA VAL A 396 3.56 -8.54 6.07
C VAL A 396 4.00 -7.08 6.18
N GLY A 397 5.20 -6.78 5.67
CA GLY A 397 5.78 -5.44 5.76
C GLY A 397 6.56 -5.21 7.06
N GLY A 398 7.03 -3.97 7.28
CA GLY A 398 7.93 -3.64 8.39
C GLY A 398 7.41 -3.97 9.78
N GLY A 399 6.09 -3.97 9.97
CA GLY A 399 5.44 -4.31 11.25
C GLY A 399 5.65 -5.75 11.70
N CYS A 400 6.00 -6.67 10.80
CA CYS A 400 6.32 -8.05 11.17
C CYS A 400 7.50 -8.15 12.14
N ASN A 401 8.32 -7.11 12.23
CA ASN A 401 9.47 -7.04 13.14
C ASN A 401 9.12 -6.56 14.56
N ASN A 402 7.94 -5.98 14.79
CA ASN A 402 7.51 -5.57 16.12
C ASN A 402 6.92 -6.76 16.90
N ARG A 403 7.81 -7.51 17.57
CA ARG A 403 7.42 -8.74 18.31
C ARG A 403 6.37 -8.48 19.37
N VAL A 404 6.41 -7.33 20.03
CA VAL A 404 5.50 -6.97 21.12
C VAL A 404 4.10 -6.72 20.58
N LEU A 405 3.98 -5.89 19.53
CA LEU A 405 2.71 -5.63 18.86
C LEU A 405 2.11 -6.94 18.32
N ASN A 406 2.94 -7.79 17.67
CA ASN A 406 2.47 -9.03 17.09
C ASN A 406 1.97 -10.01 18.15
N GLN A 407 2.65 -10.13 19.31
CA GLN A 407 2.17 -10.96 20.41
C GLN A 407 0.87 -10.40 21.01
N TRP A 408 0.84 -9.09 21.30
CA TRP A 408 -0.38 -8.47 21.85
C TRP A 408 -1.55 -8.50 20.86
N THR A 409 -1.26 -8.52 19.56
CA THR A 409 -2.27 -8.73 18.52
C THR A 409 -2.80 -10.18 18.58
N ALA A 410 -1.94 -11.19 18.73
CA ALA A 410 -2.38 -12.56 18.91
C ALA A 410 -3.26 -12.70 20.17
N ASP A 411 -2.82 -12.14 21.28
CA ASP A 411 -3.57 -12.15 22.55
C ASP A 411 -4.94 -11.45 22.42
N ALA A 412 -4.99 -10.27 21.76
CA ALA A 412 -6.22 -9.49 21.60
C ALA A 412 -7.21 -10.10 20.60
N THR A 413 -6.72 -10.77 19.56
CA THR A 413 -7.56 -11.41 18.53
C THR A 413 -7.99 -12.81 18.89
N GLY A 414 -7.25 -13.49 19.76
CA GLY A 414 -7.38 -14.93 20.03
C GLY A 414 -6.93 -15.81 18.85
N LEU A 415 -6.22 -15.23 17.87
CA LEU A 415 -5.80 -15.92 16.65
C LEU A 415 -4.28 -16.09 16.59
N PRO A 416 -3.79 -17.20 16.02
CA PRO A 416 -2.40 -17.29 15.61
C PRO A 416 -2.03 -16.15 14.65
N VAL A 417 -0.91 -15.47 14.93
CA VAL A 417 -0.33 -14.43 14.08
C VAL A 417 0.92 -14.97 13.41
N PHE A 418 0.95 -14.92 12.06
CA PHE A 418 2.10 -15.26 11.24
C PHE A 418 2.70 -13.98 10.70
N ALA A 419 3.89 -13.59 11.17
CA ALA A 419 4.55 -12.35 10.83
C ALA A 419 5.74 -12.59 9.89
N GLY A 420 5.68 -12.02 8.71
CA GLY A 420 6.65 -12.11 7.61
C GLY A 420 5.97 -12.47 6.27
N PRO A 421 6.67 -12.24 5.17
CA PRO A 421 7.98 -11.60 5.03
C PRO A 421 7.95 -10.07 5.26
N GLY A 422 9.09 -9.51 5.69
CA GLY A 422 9.22 -8.07 5.96
C GLY A 422 9.15 -7.21 4.70
N GLU A 423 9.69 -7.69 3.60
CA GLU A 423 9.70 -7.04 2.28
C GLU A 423 8.51 -7.54 1.42
N GLY A 424 7.31 -7.60 2.01
CA GLY A 424 6.12 -8.18 1.38
C GLY A 424 5.76 -7.52 0.06
N THR A 425 5.84 -6.18 -0.05
CA THR A 425 5.51 -5.43 -1.26
C THR A 425 6.42 -5.83 -2.42
N ALA A 426 7.73 -5.68 -2.26
CA ALA A 426 8.69 -6.04 -3.31
C ALA A 426 8.64 -7.53 -3.68
N LEU A 427 8.38 -8.40 -2.70
CA LEU A 427 8.22 -9.83 -2.95
C LEU A 427 6.96 -10.12 -3.78
N GLY A 428 5.83 -9.49 -3.47
CA GLY A 428 4.59 -9.64 -4.25
C GLY A 428 4.73 -9.11 -5.67
N ASN A 429 5.44 -7.98 -5.85
CA ASN A 429 5.80 -7.46 -7.16
C ASN A 429 6.63 -8.50 -7.95
N ALA A 430 7.69 -9.05 -7.35
CA ALA A 430 8.51 -10.09 -7.99
C ALA A 430 7.68 -11.35 -8.33
N VAL A 431 6.80 -11.76 -7.43
CA VAL A 431 5.89 -12.91 -7.65
C VAL A 431 4.97 -12.68 -8.85
N ALA A 432 4.38 -11.49 -9.00
CA ALA A 432 3.54 -11.16 -10.15
C ALA A 432 4.32 -11.31 -11.47
N GLN A 433 5.55 -10.83 -11.50
CA GLN A 433 6.43 -10.95 -12.67
C GLN A 433 6.81 -12.41 -12.95
N LEU A 434 7.20 -13.18 -11.92
CA LEU A 434 7.57 -14.59 -12.07
C LEU A 434 6.38 -15.46 -12.54
N ILE A 435 5.16 -15.16 -12.12
CA ILE A 435 3.95 -15.83 -12.62
C ILE A 435 3.73 -15.45 -14.11
N ALA A 436 3.86 -14.18 -14.46
CA ALA A 436 3.70 -13.72 -15.84
C ALA A 436 4.74 -14.31 -16.80
N LEU A 437 5.95 -14.60 -16.31
CA LEU A 437 7.01 -15.28 -17.08
C LEU A 437 6.83 -16.81 -17.11
N GLY A 438 5.85 -17.38 -16.40
CA GLY A 438 5.64 -18.84 -16.32
C GLY A 438 6.61 -19.59 -15.41
N GLU A 439 7.43 -18.89 -14.62
CA GLU A 439 8.38 -19.47 -13.67
C GLU A 439 7.67 -19.97 -12.38
N LEU A 440 6.62 -19.29 -11.97
CA LEU A 440 5.68 -19.75 -10.95
C LEU A 440 4.34 -20.05 -11.59
N LYS A 441 3.74 -21.17 -11.21
CA LYS A 441 2.48 -21.65 -11.80
C LYS A 441 1.32 -20.68 -11.60
N ASP A 442 1.13 -20.23 -10.35
CA ASP A 442 0.02 -19.40 -9.91
C ASP A 442 0.33 -18.78 -8.53
N LEU A 443 -0.58 -17.97 -8.01
CA LEU A 443 -0.42 -17.33 -6.70
C LEU A 443 -0.40 -18.34 -5.55
N ALA A 444 -1.13 -19.44 -5.64
CA ALA A 444 -1.15 -20.47 -4.60
C ALA A 444 0.24 -21.15 -4.50
N HIS A 445 0.86 -21.49 -5.63
CA HIS A 445 2.22 -21.99 -5.71
C HIS A 445 3.23 -20.96 -5.16
N ALA A 446 3.09 -19.69 -5.53
CA ALA A 446 3.94 -18.63 -5.01
C ALA A 446 3.86 -18.51 -3.47
N ARG A 447 2.66 -18.51 -2.89
CA ARG A 447 2.44 -18.49 -1.44
C ARG A 447 3.02 -19.72 -0.75
N GLN A 448 2.96 -20.89 -1.39
CA GLN A 448 3.62 -22.10 -0.89
C GLN A 448 5.15 -21.92 -0.85
N ARG A 449 5.74 -21.34 -1.92
CA ARG A 449 7.18 -21.03 -1.95
C ARG A 449 7.57 -20.03 -0.88
N ILE A 450 6.79 -18.96 -0.69
CA ILE A 450 7.03 -17.97 0.34
C ILE A 450 7.07 -18.61 1.74
N ARG A 451 6.12 -19.49 2.04
CA ARG A 451 6.14 -20.24 3.32
C ARG A 451 7.36 -21.15 3.50
N ALA A 452 7.88 -21.70 2.40
CA ALA A 452 9.03 -22.61 2.46
C ALA A 452 10.37 -21.88 2.51
N ASP A 453 10.47 -20.72 1.85
CA ASP A 453 11.75 -20.06 1.54
C ASP A 453 12.04 -18.84 2.42
N PHE A 454 11.02 -18.27 3.06
CA PHE A 454 11.17 -17.08 3.92
C PHE A 454 10.87 -17.41 5.39
N GLU A 455 11.57 -16.70 6.28
CA GLU A 455 11.30 -16.81 7.72
C GLU A 455 9.95 -16.22 8.09
N LEU A 456 9.12 -16.99 8.74
CA LEU A 456 7.84 -16.58 9.32
C LEU A 456 7.89 -16.76 10.83
N LYS A 457 7.69 -15.68 11.58
CA LYS A 457 7.57 -15.73 13.04
C LYS A 457 6.13 -16.01 13.43
N THR A 458 5.93 -16.96 14.32
CA THR A 458 4.60 -17.34 14.82
C THR A 458 4.39 -16.84 16.23
N PHE A 459 3.25 -16.19 16.46
CA PHE A 459 2.80 -15.74 17.78
C PHE A 459 1.47 -16.41 18.08
N MET A 460 1.44 -17.23 19.12
CA MET A 460 0.21 -17.88 19.58
C MET A 460 -0.45 -17.01 20.65
N PRO A 461 -1.79 -16.91 20.68
CA PRO A 461 -2.48 -16.25 21.76
C PRO A 461 -2.15 -16.95 23.09
N LYS A 462 -1.88 -16.17 24.14
CA LYS A 462 -1.72 -16.69 25.49
C LYS A 462 -3.08 -17.04 26.03
N GLU A 463 -3.18 -18.18 26.73
CA GLU A 463 -4.37 -18.48 27.53
C GLU A 463 -4.58 -17.37 28.58
N SER A 464 -5.78 -16.78 28.57
CA SER A 464 -6.19 -15.71 29.49
C SER A 464 -6.51 -16.24 30.88
#